data_fc6bedd8b9cbbcf67c4769c712df43b3
#
_entry.id   fc6bedd8b9cbbcf67c4769c712df43b3
#
_cell.length_a   1.000
_cell.length_b   1.000
_cell.length_c   1.000
_cell.angle_alpha   90.00
_cell.angle_beta   90.00
_cell.angle_gamma   90.00
#
_symmetry.space_group_name_H-M   'P 1'
#
loop_
_entity.id
_entity.type
_entity.pdbx_description
1 polymer ?
#
loop_
_entity_poly.entity_id
_entity_poly.type
_entity_poly.pdbx_seq_one_letter_code
_entity_poly.pdbx_strand_id
1 'polypeptide(L)'
;MADNNTVASTLDTTQYIGVIIGNEQYGIDIKFIDNIVKMQRITRVPKAQPYFYGVINIRGEIIPVMSLRVKFGLEPDEFSKKTRILIVKPEQQAPVGFIVDEVREVINLADSDIDKSSNTAEQGSFIFGVGKHSKGLISLMNVAAVITEKDKEAAAI
;
A
#
# COMPACT_ATOMS: atom_id res chain seq x y z
N MET A 1 6.75 29.45 21.50
CA MET A 1 6.71 28.45 22.12
C MET A 1 5.97 27.18 21.71
N ALA A 2 4.84 26.80 22.32
CA ALA A 2 4.18 25.57 21.93
C ALA A 2 3.83 25.54 20.44
N ASP A 3 3.44 26.68 19.88
CA ASP A 3 3.05 26.76 18.47
C ASP A 3 4.22 26.46 17.53
N ASN A 4 5.41 26.94 17.87
CA ASN A 4 6.58 26.68 17.04
C ASN A 4 6.94 25.18 17.03
N ASN A 5 6.82 24.54 18.18
CA ASN A 5 7.09 23.11 18.28
C ASN A 5 6.07 22.30 17.49
N THR A 6 4.82 22.71 17.51
CA THR A 6 3.76 22.05 16.75
C THR A 6 4.02 22.16 15.25
N VAL A 7 4.40 23.33 14.79
CA VAL A 7 4.70 23.54 13.36
C VAL A 7 5.91 22.71 12.94
N ALA A 8 6.95 22.69 13.74
CA ALA A 8 8.15 21.89 13.44
C ALA A 8 7.81 20.41 13.38
N SER A 9 7.00 19.92 14.34
CA SER A 9 6.58 18.51 14.33
C SER A 9 5.79 18.17 13.07
N THR A 10 4.90 19.07 12.65
CA THR A 10 4.09 18.83 11.46
C THR A 10 4.96 18.75 10.20
N LEU A 11 5.98 19.61 10.09
CA LEU A 11 6.88 19.61 8.95
C LEU A 11 7.75 18.36 8.91
N ASP A 12 8.05 17.77 10.08
CA ASP A 12 8.92 16.61 10.19
C ASP A 12 8.16 15.29 10.15
N THR A 13 6.86 15.32 9.94
CA THR A 13 6.05 14.10 9.90
C THR A 13 5.66 13.74 8.48
N THR A 14 5.44 12.44 8.29
CA THR A 14 4.91 11.90 7.04
C THR A 14 3.57 11.25 7.34
N GLN A 15 2.62 11.44 6.45
CA GLN A 15 1.30 10.85 6.60
C GLN A 15 1.23 9.51 5.86
N TYR A 16 0.73 8.51 6.56
CA TYR A 16 0.54 7.17 6.01
C TYR A 16 -0.93 6.79 6.15
N ILE A 17 -1.46 6.15 5.11
CA ILE A 17 -2.78 5.56 5.26
C ILE A 17 -2.62 4.16 5.83
N GLY A 18 -3.36 3.86 6.89
CA GLY A 18 -3.34 2.54 7.51
C GLY A 18 -4.24 1.59 6.75
N VAL A 19 -3.76 0.40 6.47
CA VAL A 19 -4.54 -0.65 5.83
C VAL A 19 -4.31 -1.96 6.57
N ILE A 20 -5.30 -2.84 6.50
CA ILE A 20 -5.21 -4.18 7.06
C ILE A 20 -5.02 -5.16 5.93
N ILE A 21 -4.02 -6.01 6.03
CA ILE A 21 -3.77 -7.11 5.12
C ILE A 21 -3.50 -8.34 5.98
N GLY A 22 -4.41 -9.31 5.90
CA GLY A 22 -4.36 -10.43 6.82
C GLY A 22 -4.64 -9.95 8.24
N ASN A 23 -3.75 -10.26 9.14
CA ASN A 23 -3.89 -9.85 10.55
C ASN A 23 -2.98 -8.69 10.92
N GLU A 24 -2.30 -8.09 9.94
CA GLU A 24 -1.32 -7.05 10.22
C GLU A 24 -1.74 -5.71 9.65
N GLN A 25 -1.30 -4.65 10.31
CA GLN A 25 -1.53 -3.29 9.87
C GLN A 25 -0.31 -2.79 9.10
N TYR A 26 -0.57 -2.26 7.92
CA TYR A 26 0.47 -1.68 7.08
C TYR A 26 0.18 -0.20 6.87
N GLY A 27 1.22 0.55 6.58
CA GLY A 27 1.08 1.98 6.25
C GLY A 27 1.65 2.25 4.87
N ILE A 28 0.91 3.02 4.09
CA ILE A 28 1.33 3.45 2.76
C ILE A 28 1.39 4.96 2.75
N ASP A 29 2.54 5.52 2.35
CA ASP A 29 2.70 6.97 2.25
C ASP A 29 1.62 7.53 1.33
N ILE A 30 0.86 8.51 1.82
CA ILE A 30 -0.28 9.04 1.08
C ILE A 30 0.13 9.73 -0.21
N LYS A 31 1.38 10.13 -0.35
CA LYS A 31 1.86 10.75 -1.60
C LYS A 31 1.74 9.82 -2.80
N PHE A 32 1.71 8.49 -2.56
CA PHE A 32 1.57 7.50 -3.62
C PHE A 32 0.11 7.15 -3.91
N ILE A 33 -0.82 7.58 -3.07
CA ILE A 33 -2.23 7.20 -3.21
C ILE A 33 -2.92 8.16 -4.17
N ASP A 34 -3.37 7.64 -5.29
CA ASP A 34 -4.14 8.41 -6.26
C ASP A 34 -5.63 8.38 -5.93
N ASN A 35 -6.13 7.22 -5.54
CA ASN A 35 -7.55 7.03 -5.25
C ASN A 35 -7.76 5.78 -4.42
N ILE A 36 -8.91 5.71 -3.75
CA ILE A 36 -9.34 4.53 -3.00
C ILE A 36 -10.75 4.20 -3.47
N VAL A 37 -10.93 3.01 -4.01
CA VAL A 37 -12.22 2.62 -4.58
C VAL A 37 -12.71 1.33 -3.96
N LYS A 38 -14.02 1.13 -4.00
CA LYS A 38 -14.64 -0.12 -3.57
C LYS A 38 -14.30 -1.23 -4.55
N MET A 39 -14.48 -2.46 -4.12
CA MET A 39 -14.30 -3.59 -5.02
C MET A 39 -15.21 -3.45 -6.23
N GLN A 40 -14.64 -3.77 -7.37
CA GLN A 40 -15.29 -3.67 -8.65
C GLN A 40 -15.04 -4.94 -9.43
N ARG A 41 -15.73 -5.10 -10.55
CA ARG A 41 -15.49 -6.23 -11.42
C ARG A 41 -14.07 -6.18 -11.96
N ILE A 42 -13.34 -7.27 -11.77
CA ILE A 42 -11.97 -7.42 -12.25
C ILE A 42 -11.98 -8.31 -13.48
N THR A 43 -11.44 -7.81 -14.58
CA THR A 43 -11.31 -8.60 -15.81
C THR A 43 -9.97 -9.30 -15.78
N ARG A 44 -10.00 -10.62 -15.81
CA ARG A 44 -8.76 -11.42 -15.72
C ARG A 44 -7.91 -11.26 -16.95
N VAL A 45 -6.60 -11.24 -16.72
CA VAL A 45 -5.60 -11.20 -17.80
C VAL A 45 -4.87 -12.54 -17.81
N PRO A 46 -4.88 -13.29 -18.91
CA PRO A 46 -4.19 -14.58 -18.95
C PRO A 46 -2.68 -14.43 -18.85
N LYS A 47 -2.04 -15.45 -18.27
CA LYS A 47 -0.58 -15.54 -18.13
C LYS A 47 0.07 -14.47 -17.25
N ALA A 48 -0.73 -13.77 -16.44
CA ALA A 48 -0.19 -12.84 -15.46
C ALA A 48 0.36 -13.60 -14.26
N GLN A 49 1.18 -12.92 -13.45
CA GLN A 49 1.63 -13.49 -12.17
C GLN A 49 0.41 -13.81 -11.30
N PRO A 50 0.51 -14.83 -10.41
CA PRO A 50 -0.65 -15.22 -9.58
C PRO A 50 -1.25 -14.10 -8.75
N TYR A 51 -0.44 -13.14 -8.31
CA TYR A 51 -0.95 -12.01 -7.52
C TYR A 51 -1.65 -10.95 -8.36
N PHE A 52 -1.54 -10.97 -9.68
CA PHE A 52 -2.32 -10.08 -10.53
C PHE A 52 -3.67 -10.73 -10.83
N TYR A 53 -4.72 -10.17 -10.27
CA TYR A 53 -6.07 -10.69 -10.47
C TYR A 53 -6.67 -10.26 -11.81
N GLY A 54 -6.15 -9.20 -12.39
CA GLY A 54 -6.64 -8.70 -13.66
C GLY A 54 -6.62 -7.20 -13.71
N VAL A 55 -7.56 -6.61 -14.42
CA VAL A 55 -7.63 -5.16 -14.59
C VAL A 55 -9.03 -4.64 -14.25
N ILE A 56 -9.08 -3.38 -13.83
CA ILE A 56 -10.34 -2.66 -13.65
C ILE A 56 -10.32 -1.43 -14.54
N ASN A 57 -11.51 -0.89 -14.81
CA ASN A 57 -11.64 0.34 -15.58
C ASN A 57 -12.14 1.44 -14.66
N ILE A 58 -11.35 2.48 -14.48
CA ILE A 58 -11.70 3.65 -13.69
C ILE A 58 -11.70 4.84 -14.63
N ARG A 59 -12.89 5.35 -14.93
CA ARG A 59 -13.05 6.55 -15.77
C ARG A 59 -12.33 6.44 -17.11
N GLY A 60 -12.38 5.24 -17.71
CA GLY A 60 -11.74 5.01 -18.99
C GLY A 60 -10.29 4.59 -18.92
N GLU A 61 -9.69 4.61 -17.74
CA GLU A 61 -8.30 4.17 -17.55
C GLU A 61 -8.27 2.72 -17.09
N ILE A 62 -7.46 1.91 -17.76
CA ILE A 62 -7.30 0.50 -17.42
C ILE A 62 -6.19 0.38 -16.39
N ILE A 63 -6.53 -0.17 -15.22
CA ILE A 63 -5.62 -0.25 -14.09
C ILE A 63 -5.45 -1.71 -13.69
N PRO A 64 -4.22 -2.24 -13.71
CA PRO A 64 -3.96 -3.60 -13.23
C PRO A 64 -4.15 -3.68 -11.72
N VAL A 65 -4.71 -4.79 -11.24
CA VAL A 65 -5.06 -4.97 -9.84
C VAL A 65 -4.26 -6.14 -9.28
N MET A 66 -3.55 -5.87 -8.19
CA MET A 66 -2.66 -6.81 -7.53
C MET A 66 -3.20 -7.17 -6.15
N SER A 67 -3.18 -8.47 -5.83
CA SER A 67 -3.47 -8.93 -4.48
C SER A 67 -2.21 -8.85 -3.64
N LEU A 68 -2.22 -8.01 -2.61
CA LEU A 68 -1.10 -7.94 -1.69
C LEU A 68 -1.01 -9.20 -0.85
N ARG A 69 -2.13 -9.82 -0.52
CA ARG A 69 -2.10 -11.09 0.21
C ARG A 69 -1.30 -12.14 -0.55
N VAL A 70 -1.61 -12.34 -1.82
CA VAL A 70 -0.90 -13.33 -2.62
C VAL A 70 0.55 -12.92 -2.84
N LYS A 71 0.80 -11.65 -3.07
CA LYS A 71 2.18 -11.14 -3.25
C LYS A 71 3.04 -11.42 -2.02
N PHE A 72 2.45 -11.31 -0.84
CA PHE A 72 3.16 -11.51 0.43
C PHE A 72 3.14 -12.97 0.90
N GLY A 73 2.57 -13.88 0.12
CA GLY A 73 2.53 -15.30 0.48
C GLY A 73 1.45 -15.66 1.48
N LEU A 74 0.44 -14.83 1.63
CA LEU A 74 -0.68 -15.09 2.52
C LEU A 74 -1.81 -15.81 1.77
N GLU A 75 -2.82 -16.27 2.52
CA GLU A 75 -4.00 -16.85 1.91
C GLU A 75 -4.70 -15.85 1.00
N PRO A 76 -5.26 -16.31 -0.13
CA PRO A 76 -5.94 -15.42 -1.06
C PRO A 76 -7.04 -14.60 -0.42
N ASP A 77 -7.40 -13.50 -1.06
CA ASP A 77 -8.40 -12.58 -0.55
C ASP A 77 -9.79 -13.20 -0.50
N GLU A 78 -10.50 -12.91 0.58
CA GLU A 78 -11.94 -13.11 0.66
C GLU A 78 -12.57 -11.73 0.70
N PHE A 79 -13.23 -11.37 -0.38
CA PHE A 79 -13.77 -10.03 -0.50
C PHE A 79 -14.95 -9.82 0.44
N SER A 80 -14.91 -8.72 1.18
CA SER A 80 -15.97 -8.34 2.11
C SER A 80 -16.42 -6.92 1.79
N LYS A 81 -17.35 -6.42 2.59
CA LYS A 81 -17.80 -5.02 2.45
C LYS A 81 -16.70 -4.01 2.75
N LYS A 82 -15.67 -4.44 3.47
CA LYS A 82 -14.54 -3.57 3.86
C LYS A 82 -13.41 -3.59 2.85
N THR A 83 -13.39 -4.56 1.96
CA THR A 83 -12.32 -4.69 0.96
C THR A 83 -12.28 -3.45 0.07
N ARG A 84 -11.06 -2.97 -0.18
CA ARG A 84 -10.86 -1.78 -1.02
C ARG A 84 -9.72 -2.02 -1.99
N ILE A 85 -9.73 -1.24 -3.06
CA ILE A 85 -8.61 -1.18 -4.00
C ILE A 85 -7.99 0.20 -3.86
N LEU A 86 -6.72 0.23 -3.48
CA LEU A 86 -5.96 1.47 -3.45
C LEU A 86 -5.29 1.66 -4.78
N ILE A 87 -5.63 2.73 -5.49
CA ILE A 87 -4.96 3.08 -6.73
C ILE A 87 -3.69 3.81 -6.36
N VAL A 88 -2.56 3.15 -6.54
CA VAL A 88 -1.25 3.65 -6.17
C VAL A 88 -0.52 4.08 -7.42
N LYS A 89 0.03 5.28 -7.40
CA LYS A 89 0.78 5.80 -8.53
C LYS A 89 2.19 6.16 -8.08
N PRO A 90 3.16 5.27 -8.27
CA PRO A 90 4.54 5.59 -7.99
C PRO A 90 5.04 6.66 -8.97
N GLU A 91 6.11 7.36 -8.59
CA GLU A 91 6.65 8.41 -9.42
C GLU A 91 7.03 7.87 -10.80
N GLN A 92 6.61 8.57 -11.84
CA GLN A 92 6.94 8.28 -13.24
C GLN A 92 6.51 6.88 -13.68
N GLN A 93 5.48 6.32 -13.04
CA GLN A 93 4.97 5.00 -13.38
C GLN A 93 3.46 5.03 -13.54
N ALA A 94 2.94 4.04 -14.25
CA ALA A 94 1.51 3.88 -14.40
C ALA A 94 0.88 3.44 -13.08
N PRO A 95 -0.38 3.80 -12.81
CA PRO A 95 -1.04 3.39 -11.59
C PRO A 95 -1.27 1.87 -11.53
N VAL A 96 -1.25 1.36 -10.30
CA VAL A 96 -1.54 -0.04 -9.99
C VAL A 96 -2.53 -0.07 -8.84
N GLY A 97 -3.49 -0.98 -8.89
CA GLY A 97 -4.43 -1.16 -7.78
C GLY A 97 -3.94 -2.22 -6.81
N PHE A 98 -3.94 -1.88 -5.53
CA PHE A 98 -3.62 -2.81 -4.44
C PHE A 98 -4.89 -3.20 -3.72
N ILE A 99 -5.18 -4.50 -3.65
CA ILE A 99 -6.32 -4.98 -2.87
C ILE A 99 -5.89 -5.08 -1.41
N VAL A 100 -6.66 -4.44 -0.54
CA VAL A 100 -6.44 -4.51 0.91
C VAL A 100 -7.74 -4.95 1.58
N ASP A 101 -7.61 -5.60 2.74
CA ASP A 101 -8.76 -6.12 3.46
C ASP A 101 -9.64 -5.00 4.03
N GLU A 102 -8.99 -3.91 4.45
CA GLU A 102 -9.69 -2.80 5.06
C GLU A 102 -8.77 -1.58 5.03
N VAL A 103 -9.37 -0.40 4.86
CA VAL A 103 -8.65 0.86 4.99
C VAL A 103 -8.96 1.45 6.36
N ARG A 104 -7.93 1.86 7.05
CA ARG A 104 -8.02 2.50 8.36
C ARG A 104 -7.75 3.99 8.22
N GLU A 105 -7.41 4.61 9.33
CA GLU A 105 -7.19 6.06 9.39
C GLU A 105 -5.83 6.47 8.86
N VAL A 106 -5.67 7.76 8.62
CA VAL A 106 -4.37 8.35 8.29
C VAL A 106 -3.58 8.53 9.58
N ILE A 107 -2.32 8.14 9.54
CA ILE A 107 -1.41 8.17 10.69
C ILE A 107 -0.26 9.10 10.36
N ASN A 108 0.05 10.01 11.28
CA ASN A 108 1.21 10.89 11.16
C ASN A 108 2.37 10.30 11.95
N LEU A 109 3.51 10.09 11.29
CA LEU A 109 4.70 9.57 11.96
C LEU A 109 5.88 10.50 11.71
N ALA A 110 6.59 10.81 12.77
CA ALA A 110 7.87 11.48 12.66
C ALA A 110 8.94 10.44 12.34
N ASP A 111 10.07 10.87 11.81
CA ASP A 111 11.16 9.95 11.49
C ASP A 111 11.63 9.20 12.74
N SER A 112 11.57 9.86 13.89
CA SER A 112 11.94 9.24 15.17
C SER A 112 10.96 8.15 15.61
N ASP A 113 9.75 8.11 15.06
CA ASP A 113 8.77 7.08 15.38
C ASP A 113 8.96 5.82 14.54
N ILE A 114 9.91 5.83 13.62
CA ILE A 114 10.10 4.75 12.66
C ILE A 114 11.39 4.02 12.96
N ASP A 115 11.27 2.71 13.21
CA ASP A 115 12.41 1.84 13.40
C ASP A 115 12.75 1.15 12.08
N LYS A 116 13.88 1.52 11.50
CA LYS A 116 14.32 0.95 10.23
C LYS A 116 15.24 -0.26 10.41
N SER A 117 15.67 -0.52 11.64
CA SER A 117 16.61 -1.60 11.91
C SER A 117 15.99 -2.98 11.96
N SER A 118 14.68 -3.06 12.13
CA SER A 118 13.97 -4.33 12.23
C SER A 118 13.54 -4.87 10.87
N ASN A 119 14.14 -4.40 9.81
CA ASN A 119 13.85 -4.87 8.46
C ASN A 119 14.38 -6.31 8.32
N THR A 120 13.48 -7.28 8.38
CA THR A 120 13.85 -8.69 8.32
C THR A 120 13.88 -9.20 6.89
N ALA A 121 14.72 -10.21 6.66
CA ALA A 121 14.85 -10.81 5.34
C ALA A 121 13.55 -11.46 4.85
N GLU A 122 12.69 -11.89 5.77
CA GLU A 122 11.44 -12.55 5.41
C GLU A 122 10.43 -11.61 4.78
N GLN A 123 10.32 -10.41 5.32
CA GLN A 123 9.47 -9.37 4.73
C GLN A 123 10.24 -8.57 3.71
N GLY A 124 11.55 -8.75 3.72
CA GLY A 124 12.46 -8.27 2.69
C GLY A 124 12.29 -6.82 2.38
N SER A 125 12.31 -6.55 1.09
CA SER A 125 12.25 -5.20 0.58
C SER A 125 10.85 -4.59 0.59
N PHE A 126 9.81 -5.36 0.94
CA PHE A 126 8.44 -4.83 0.94
C PHE A 126 8.18 -3.83 2.04
N ILE A 127 8.93 -3.92 3.12
CA ILE A 127 8.77 -3.06 4.29
C ILE A 127 10.08 -2.30 4.51
N PHE A 128 10.00 -0.98 4.65
CA PHE A 128 11.20 -0.19 4.89
C PHE A 128 11.38 0.19 6.35
N GLY A 129 10.39 -0.03 7.18
CA GLY A 129 10.48 0.27 8.60
C GLY A 129 9.21 -0.09 9.32
N VAL A 130 9.25 0.02 10.65
CA VAL A 130 8.10 -0.21 11.50
C VAL A 130 7.82 1.07 12.28
N GLY A 131 6.63 1.61 12.13
CA GLY A 131 6.21 2.80 12.84
C GLY A 131 5.59 2.45 14.18
N LYS A 132 5.87 3.26 15.19
CA LYS A 132 5.26 3.14 16.50
C LYS A 132 4.15 4.17 16.61
N HIS A 133 2.97 3.70 16.88
CA HIS A 133 1.80 4.55 16.98
C HIS A 133 1.03 4.20 18.26
N SER A 134 0.19 5.12 18.74
CA SER A 134 -0.58 4.90 19.95
C SER A 134 -1.45 3.65 19.90
N LYS A 135 -1.81 3.20 18.72
CA LYS A 135 -2.63 1.99 18.52
C LYS A 135 -1.81 0.75 18.19
N GLY A 136 -0.49 0.80 18.34
CA GLY A 136 0.37 -0.34 18.11
C GLY A 136 1.43 -0.10 17.04
N LEU A 137 1.91 -1.18 16.46
CA LEU A 137 2.94 -1.13 15.43
C LEU A 137 2.31 -1.18 14.04
N ILE A 138 2.93 -0.46 13.12
CA ILE A 138 2.49 -0.43 11.74
C ILE A 138 3.71 -0.65 10.83
N SER A 139 3.61 -1.62 9.94
CA SER A 139 4.68 -1.93 8.99
C SER A 139 4.57 -1.00 7.79
N LEU A 140 5.62 -0.22 7.55
CA LEU A 140 5.60 0.80 6.49
C LEU A 140 6.03 0.17 5.17
N MET A 141 5.14 0.25 4.20
CA MET A 141 5.32 -0.44 2.92
C MET A 141 6.21 0.37 1.98
N ASN A 142 7.15 -0.33 1.37
CA ASN A 142 7.98 0.22 0.31
C ASN A 142 7.28 -0.04 -1.03
N VAL A 143 6.50 0.92 -1.49
CA VAL A 143 5.69 0.77 -2.70
C VAL A 143 6.54 0.41 -3.91
N ALA A 144 7.71 1.04 -4.04
CA ALA A 144 8.60 0.77 -5.17
C ALA A 144 9.11 -0.67 -5.18
N ALA A 145 9.29 -1.26 -4.00
CA ALA A 145 9.76 -2.65 -3.90
C ALA A 145 8.62 -3.65 -4.11
N VAL A 146 7.41 -3.28 -3.76
CA VAL A 146 6.25 -4.16 -3.97
C VAL A 146 5.97 -4.32 -5.47
N ILE A 147 6.16 -3.26 -6.23
CA ILE A 147 5.94 -3.28 -7.69
C ILE A 147 7.29 -3.56 -8.35
N THR A 148 7.51 -4.83 -8.76
CA THR A 148 8.76 -5.25 -9.37
C THR A 148 8.83 -4.83 -10.84
N GLU A 149 9.98 -5.06 -11.48
CA GLU A 149 10.14 -4.77 -12.91
C GLU A 149 9.14 -5.55 -13.76
N LYS A 150 8.89 -6.83 -13.42
CA LYS A 150 7.88 -7.61 -14.11
C LYS A 150 6.50 -7.01 -13.96
N ASP A 151 6.22 -6.48 -12.78
CA ASP A 151 4.93 -5.84 -12.50
C ASP A 151 4.76 -4.57 -13.32
N LYS A 152 5.85 -3.82 -13.49
CA LYS A 152 5.83 -2.61 -14.31
C LYS A 152 5.55 -2.94 -15.78
N GLU A 153 6.11 -4.02 -16.28
CA GLU A 153 5.86 -4.48 -17.65
C GLU A 153 4.39 -4.88 -17.82
N ALA A 154 3.84 -5.59 -16.84
CA ALA A 154 2.43 -5.96 -16.87
C ALA A 154 1.53 -4.73 -16.84
N ALA A 155 1.89 -3.72 -16.06
CA ALA A 155 1.12 -2.49 -15.94
C ALA A 155 1.19 -1.62 -17.19
N ALA A 156 2.19 -1.83 -18.03
CA ALA A 156 2.39 -1.05 -19.24
C ALA A 156 1.53 -1.51 -20.43
N ILE A 157 0.73 -2.54 -20.25
CA ILE A 157 -0.11 -3.09 -21.34
C ILE A 157 -1.21 -2.13 -21.79
#